data_9c65fba906eb72707b8752a0bec3cb0b
#
_entry.id   9c65fba906eb72707b8752a0bec3cb0b
#
_cell.length_a   1.000
_cell.length_b   1.000
_cell.length_c   1.000
_cell.angle_alpha   90.00
_cell.angle_beta   90.00
_cell.angle_gamma   90.00
#
_symmetry.space_group_name_H-M   'P 1'
#
loop_
_entity.id
_entity.type
_entity.pdbx_description
1 polymer ?
#
loop_
_entity_poly.entity_id
_entity_poly.type
_entity_poly.pdbx_seq_one_letter_code
_entity_poly.pdbx_strand_id
1 'polypeptide(L)'
;MDDKHKRYFQYIISDLTCLNSDVIRVFKKVYSIDEEPELSEIVKGEVDFYSHCVTSAGIKRGLWEKVGNIKEVGEISHIIFKDKMDYTREDIKDDWRIWRINQNIIHVGKLSKENKKGFLGLVFTPEDIYYKIKNGVHYGFAAKYE
;
A
#
# COMPACT_ATOMS: atom_id res chain seq x y z
N MET A 1 11.89 3.22 10.05
CA MET A 1 12.42 4.60 10.04
C MET A 1 13.15 4.85 11.33
N ASP A 2 14.19 5.61 11.31
CA ASP A 2 14.94 6.01 12.50
C ASP A 2 14.54 7.42 12.93
N ASP A 3 15.10 7.91 14.03
CA ASP A 3 14.78 9.24 14.58
C ASP A 3 15.31 10.40 13.73
N LYS A 4 16.12 10.11 12.71
CA LYS A 4 16.77 11.12 11.85
C LYS A 4 16.13 11.28 10.49
N HIS A 5 15.27 10.35 10.09
CA HIS A 5 14.67 10.31 8.76
C HIS A 5 13.16 10.14 8.83
N LYS A 6 12.51 10.61 7.77
CA LYS A 6 11.05 10.47 7.60
C LYS A 6 10.71 10.18 6.15
N ARG A 7 9.56 9.55 5.95
CA ARG A 7 8.95 9.32 4.64
C ARG A 7 7.50 9.75 4.68
N TYR A 8 6.94 9.95 3.51
CA TYR A 8 5.56 10.39 3.36
C TYR A 8 4.74 9.36 2.63
N PHE A 9 3.49 9.27 2.96
CA PHE A 9 2.49 8.60 2.14
C PHE A 9 1.24 9.45 2.06
N GLN A 10 0.39 9.15 1.10
CA GLN A 10 -0.85 9.88 0.88
C GLN A 10 -2.02 8.89 0.84
N TYR A 11 -3.08 9.20 1.59
CA TYR A 11 -4.38 8.57 1.37
C TYR A 11 -4.91 9.05 0.02
N ILE A 12 -5.34 8.12 -0.82
CA ILE A 12 -5.79 8.47 -2.17
C ILE A 12 -7.28 8.24 -2.40
N ILE A 13 -7.85 7.15 -1.89
CA ILE A 13 -9.26 6.80 -2.06
C ILE A 13 -9.61 5.63 -1.14
N SER A 14 -10.90 5.44 -0.87
CA SER A 14 -11.38 4.21 -0.23
C SER A 14 -11.78 3.20 -1.29
N ASP A 15 -11.47 1.93 -1.07
CA ASP A 15 -11.72 0.85 -2.00
C ASP A 15 -12.89 -0.01 -1.53
N LEU A 16 -14.06 0.17 -2.15
CA LEU A 16 -15.26 -0.60 -1.83
C LEU A 16 -15.06 -2.11 -2.04
N THR A 17 -14.23 -2.47 -3.00
CA THR A 17 -13.94 -3.88 -3.31
C THR A 17 -13.17 -4.56 -2.19
N CYS A 18 -12.38 -3.80 -1.43
CA CYS A 18 -11.60 -4.30 -0.30
C CYS A 18 -12.07 -3.68 1.02
N LEU A 19 -13.27 -4.03 1.45
CA LEU A 19 -13.85 -3.63 2.74
C LEU A 19 -13.97 -2.12 2.95
N ASN A 20 -14.06 -1.35 1.88
CA ASN A 20 -14.05 0.12 1.92
C ASN A 20 -12.86 0.68 2.71
N SER A 21 -11.74 -0.03 2.69
CA SER A 21 -10.52 0.39 3.38
C SER A 21 -9.79 1.49 2.64
N ASP A 22 -8.96 2.22 3.37
CA ASP A 22 -8.14 3.28 2.79
C ASP A 22 -7.07 2.71 1.89
N VAL A 23 -6.92 3.27 0.70
CA VAL A 23 -5.75 3.00 -0.17
C VAL A 23 -4.76 4.14 0.03
N ILE A 24 -3.52 3.78 0.27
CA ILE A 24 -2.40 4.72 0.38
C ILE A 24 -1.38 4.50 -0.71
N ARG A 25 -0.69 5.57 -1.11
CA ARG A 25 0.53 5.50 -1.90
C ARG A 25 1.70 5.99 -1.06
N VAL A 26 2.71 5.16 -0.93
CA VAL A 26 3.92 5.47 -0.17
C VAL A 26 4.99 5.92 -1.13
N PHE A 27 5.61 7.07 -0.87
CA PHE A 27 6.64 7.63 -1.73
C PHE A 27 8.02 7.09 -1.37
N LYS A 28 8.86 6.88 -2.37
CA LYS A 28 10.22 6.32 -2.19
C LYS A 28 11.17 7.26 -1.45
N LYS A 29 11.03 8.56 -1.68
CA LYS A 29 12.00 9.52 -1.18
C LYS A 29 12.04 9.57 0.34
N VAL A 30 13.24 9.52 0.88
CA VAL A 30 13.54 9.66 2.31
C VAL A 30 14.04 11.09 2.55
N TYR A 31 13.50 11.72 3.56
CA TYR A 31 13.89 13.08 3.97
C TYR A 31 14.57 13.03 5.33
N SER A 32 15.46 14.00 5.60
CA SER A 32 15.91 14.26 6.96
C SER A 32 14.72 14.70 7.82
N ILE A 33 14.73 14.35 9.10
CA ILE A 33 13.65 14.74 10.02
C ILE A 33 13.46 16.26 10.09
N ASP A 34 14.54 17.01 9.86
CA ASP A 34 14.54 18.49 9.92
C ASP A 34 14.07 19.14 8.61
N GLU A 35 13.98 18.40 7.52
CA GLU A 35 13.46 18.94 6.26
C GLU A 35 11.96 19.13 6.34
N GLU A 36 11.47 20.21 5.75
CA GLU A 36 10.04 20.49 5.60
C GLU A 36 9.73 20.73 4.11
N PRO A 37 9.68 19.65 3.31
CA PRO A 37 9.42 19.78 1.88
C PRO A 37 7.99 20.26 1.63
N GLU A 38 7.80 20.96 0.51
CA GLU A 38 6.48 21.34 0.06
C GLU A 38 5.64 20.10 -0.26
N LEU A 39 4.38 20.06 0.22
CA LEU A 39 3.50 18.92 -0.02
C LEU A 39 3.26 18.68 -1.51
N SER A 40 3.18 19.76 -2.31
CA SER A 40 3.04 19.68 -3.77
C SER A 40 4.22 18.97 -4.45
N GLU A 41 5.41 19.07 -3.88
CA GLU A 41 6.59 18.36 -4.37
C GLU A 41 6.59 16.89 -3.96
N ILE A 42 6.16 16.61 -2.72
CA ILE A 42 6.08 15.23 -2.22
C ILE A 42 5.17 14.39 -3.11
N VAL A 43 3.98 14.88 -3.45
CA VAL A 43 2.98 14.11 -4.22
C VAL A 43 3.35 13.89 -5.68
N LYS A 44 4.37 14.58 -6.19
CA LYS A 44 4.96 14.35 -7.51
C LYS A 44 6.06 13.28 -7.49
N GLY A 45 6.45 12.83 -6.32
CA GLY A 45 7.52 11.87 -6.15
C GLY A 45 7.18 10.48 -6.66
N GLU A 46 8.21 9.66 -6.84
CA GLU A 46 8.06 8.26 -7.25
C GLU A 46 7.38 7.45 -6.15
N VAL A 47 6.39 6.65 -6.54
CA VAL A 47 5.66 5.77 -5.63
C VAL A 47 6.44 4.47 -5.43
N ASP A 48 6.61 4.09 -4.17
CA ASP A 48 7.23 2.83 -3.79
C ASP A 48 6.19 1.68 -3.85
N PHE A 49 5.08 1.85 -3.15
CA PHE A 49 4.01 0.86 -3.18
C PHE A 49 2.65 1.46 -2.84
N TYR A 50 1.61 0.73 -3.22
CA TYR A 50 0.23 0.97 -2.83
C TYR A 50 -0.19 -0.11 -1.84
N SER A 51 -1.06 0.24 -0.91
CA SER A 51 -1.56 -0.71 0.09
C SER A 51 -2.90 -0.29 0.67
N HIS A 52 -3.63 -1.24 1.23
CA HIS A 52 -4.83 -0.98 2.01
C HIS A 52 -4.46 -0.96 3.50
N CYS A 53 -4.99 0.01 4.23
CA CYS A 53 -4.82 0.08 5.68
C CYS A 53 -5.90 0.95 6.31
N VAL A 54 -5.89 1.07 7.63
CA VAL A 54 -6.73 2.01 8.37
C VAL A 54 -5.86 3.16 8.84
N THR A 55 -5.84 4.26 8.09
CA THR A 55 -4.93 5.39 8.32
C THR A 55 -5.16 6.05 9.68
N SER A 56 -6.42 6.19 10.10
CA SER A 56 -6.76 6.77 11.41
C SER A 56 -6.21 5.97 12.59
N ALA A 57 -6.13 4.65 12.45
CA ALA A 57 -5.56 3.79 13.50
C ALA A 57 -4.06 4.05 13.69
N GLY A 58 -3.33 4.28 12.61
CA GLY A 58 -1.91 4.64 12.71
C GLY A 58 -1.67 5.98 13.38
N ILE A 59 -2.54 6.96 13.13
CA ILE A 59 -2.51 8.25 13.83
C ILE A 59 -2.76 8.04 15.33
N LYS A 60 -3.80 7.31 15.68
CA LYS A 60 -4.13 7.00 17.09
C LYS A 60 -2.99 6.32 17.82
N ARG A 61 -2.26 5.45 17.15
CA ARG A 61 -1.14 4.68 17.74
C ARG A 61 0.20 5.42 17.68
N GLY A 62 0.22 6.65 17.16
CA GLY A 62 1.44 7.46 17.08
C GLY A 62 2.48 6.97 16.08
N LEU A 63 2.07 6.15 15.10
CA LEU A 63 2.99 5.64 14.07
C LEU A 63 3.23 6.66 12.97
N TRP A 64 2.27 7.53 12.70
CA TRP A 64 2.36 8.63 11.76
C TRP A 64 1.42 9.76 12.14
N GLU A 65 1.64 10.92 11.55
CA GLU A 65 0.80 12.10 11.77
C GLU A 65 0.37 12.70 10.43
N LYS A 66 -0.79 13.35 10.42
CA LYS A 66 -1.28 14.06 9.25
C LYS A 66 -0.58 15.43 9.16
N VAL A 67 0.05 15.70 8.03
CA VAL A 67 0.77 16.95 7.78
C VAL A 67 0.07 17.87 6.78
N GLY A 68 -1.00 17.41 6.15
CA GLY A 68 -1.78 18.22 5.21
C GLY A 68 -2.70 17.40 4.35
N ASN A 69 -3.24 18.05 3.32
CA ASN A 69 -4.18 17.45 2.39
C ASN A 69 -3.93 18.00 0.99
N ILE A 70 -3.65 17.12 0.04
CA ILE A 70 -3.48 17.45 -1.37
C ILE A 70 -4.48 16.62 -2.17
N LYS A 71 -5.27 17.25 -3.03
CA LYS A 71 -6.30 16.58 -3.84
C LYS A 71 -5.72 15.76 -4.98
N GLU A 72 -4.54 16.13 -5.47
CA GLU A 72 -3.86 15.39 -6.54
C GLU A 72 -3.37 14.05 -6.02
N VAL A 73 -3.95 12.97 -6.50
CA VAL A 73 -3.64 11.61 -6.04
C VAL A 73 -2.97 10.76 -7.13
N GLY A 74 -2.71 11.35 -8.29
CA GLY A 74 -2.14 10.65 -9.43
C GLY A 74 -3.14 9.78 -10.16
N GLU A 75 -2.66 9.04 -11.14
CA GLU A 75 -3.47 8.10 -11.92
C GLU A 75 -3.67 6.81 -11.12
N ILE A 76 -4.92 6.40 -10.92
CA ILE A 76 -5.27 5.22 -10.11
C ILE A 76 -5.79 4.03 -10.93
N SER A 77 -6.20 4.24 -12.17
CA SER A 77 -6.84 3.19 -12.98
C SER A 77 -5.90 2.02 -13.33
N HIS A 78 -4.59 2.24 -13.28
CA HIS A 78 -3.58 1.22 -13.58
C HIS A 78 -3.19 0.37 -12.38
N ILE A 79 -3.62 0.73 -11.18
CA ILE A 79 -3.22 0.03 -9.94
C ILE A 79 -3.96 -1.31 -9.87
N ILE A 80 -3.20 -2.40 -9.77
CA ILE A 80 -3.74 -3.75 -9.66
C ILE A 80 -3.42 -4.29 -8.27
N PHE A 81 -4.43 -4.80 -7.59
CA PHE A 81 -4.29 -5.57 -6.36
C PHE A 81 -4.49 -7.05 -6.64
N LYS A 82 -3.72 -7.88 -5.97
CA LYS A 82 -3.79 -9.34 -6.07
C LYS A 82 -4.01 -9.95 -4.69
N ASP A 83 -4.73 -11.05 -4.64
CA ASP A 83 -5.03 -11.76 -3.40
C ASP A 83 -5.19 -13.25 -3.68
N LYS A 84 -4.68 -14.09 -2.76
CA LYS A 84 -4.90 -15.54 -2.79
C LYS A 84 -6.16 -15.90 -2.02
N MET A 85 -6.82 -16.94 -2.45
CA MET A 85 -7.96 -17.49 -1.71
C MET A 85 -7.52 -18.10 -0.38
N ASP A 86 -6.35 -18.74 -0.35
CA ASP A 86 -5.84 -19.40 0.86
C ASP A 86 -4.31 -19.25 0.95
N TYR A 87 -3.85 -18.41 1.85
CA TYR A 87 -2.42 -18.20 2.09
C TYR A 87 -1.75 -19.32 2.88
N THR A 88 -2.53 -20.24 3.47
CA THR A 88 -1.98 -21.40 4.18
C THR A 88 -1.59 -22.53 3.23
N ARG A 89 -1.99 -22.45 1.97
CA ARG A 89 -1.76 -23.48 0.94
C ARG A 89 -0.80 -22.97 -0.12
N GLU A 90 0.50 -22.98 0.20
CA GLU A 90 1.57 -22.57 -0.75
C GLU A 90 1.66 -23.49 -1.97
N ASP A 91 1.21 -24.74 -1.84
CA ASP A 91 1.16 -25.73 -2.93
C ASP A 91 0.13 -25.38 -3.99
N ILE A 92 -0.93 -24.63 -3.65
CA ILE A 92 -1.95 -24.19 -4.61
C ILE A 92 -1.44 -22.89 -5.26
N LYS A 93 -1.21 -22.95 -6.59
CA LYS A 93 -0.65 -21.82 -7.36
C LYS A 93 -1.68 -21.12 -8.24
N ASP A 94 -2.90 -21.61 -8.29
CA ASP A 94 -3.93 -21.17 -9.23
C ASP A 94 -5.21 -20.67 -8.53
N ASP A 95 -5.07 -20.13 -7.34
CA ASP A 95 -6.18 -19.62 -6.55
C ASP A 95 -6.15 -18.08 -6.41
N TRP A 96 -5.56 -17.39 -7.37
CA TRP A 96 -5.43 -15.96 -7.35
C TRP A 96 -6.64 -15.23 -7.91
N ARG A 97 -6.90 -14.05 -7.33
CA ARG A 97 -7.85 -13.05 -7.81
C ARG A 97 -7.18 -11.70 -7.85
N ILE A 98 -7.68 -10.84 -8.74
CA ILE A 98 -7.17 -9.47 -8.90
C ILE A 98 -8.34 -8.50 -8.96
N TRP A 99 -8.07 -7.23 -8.69
CA TRP A 99 -9.03 -6.16 -8.95
C TRP A 99 -8.31 -4.81 -9.09
N ARG A 100 -9.00 -3.87 -9.71
CA ARG A 100 -8.67 -2.46 -9.67
C ARG A 100 -9.58 -1.76 -8.67
N ILE A 101 -9.14 -0.64 -8.11
CA ILE A 101 -9.86 0.09 -7.06
C ILE A 101 -11.32 0.33 -7.48
N ASN A 102 -12.25 -0.02 -6.60
CA ASN A 102 -13.70 0.09 -6.80
C ASN A 102 -14.28 -0.71 -7.98
N GLN A 103 -13.52 -1.64 -8.53
CA GLN A 103 -13.99 -2.53 -9.61
C GLN A 103 -14.18 -3.96 -9.10
N ASN A 104 -14.90 -4.75 -9.87
CA ASN A 104 -15.20 -6.14 -9.51
C ASN A 104 -13.93 -6.98 -9.42
N ILE A 105 -13.93 -7.91 -8.48
CA ILE A 105 -12.88 -8.94 -8.36
C ILE A 105 -12.97 -9.88 -9.56
N ILE A 106 -11.80 -10.21 -10.11
CA ILE A 106 -11.65 -11.16 -11.21
C ILE A 106 -10.85 -12.36 -10.71
N HIS A 107 -11.45 -13.54 -10.77
CA HIS A 107 -10.77 -14.80 -10.46
C HIS A 107 -9.95 -15.21 -11.67
N VAL A 108 -8.62 -15.03 -11.57
CA VAL A 108 -7.71 -15.31 -12.68
C VAL A 108 -7.03 -16.68 -12.56
N GLY A 109 -7.12 -17.31 -11.38
CA GLY A 109 -6.42 -18.55 -11.09
C GLY A 109 -4.91 -18.30 -11.02
N LYS A 110 -4.20 -18.53 -12.09
CA LYS A 110 -2.77 -18.31 -12.18
C LYS A 110 -2.47 -16.86 -12.58
N LEU A 111 -1.55 -16.22 -11.86
CA LEU A 111 -1.16 -14.83 -12.18
C LEU A 111 -0.37 -14.79 -13.49
N SER A 112 -0.77 -13.88 -14.38
CA SER A 112 0.04 -13.50 -15.54
C SER A 112 1.31 -12.77 -15.10
N LYS A 113 2.27 -12.61 -16.01
CA LYS A 113 3.49 -11.85 -15.75
C LYS A 113 3.18 -10.42 -15.30
N GLU A 114 2.17 -9.78 -15.91
CA GLU A 114 1.73 -8.44 -15.56
C GLU A 114 1.08 -8.42 -14.17
N ASN A 115 0.17 -9.33 -13.89
CA ASN A 115 -0.57 -9.36 -12.63
C ASN A 115 0.32 -9.71 -11.43
N LYS A 116 1.43 -10.41 -11.64
CA LYS A 116 2.42 -10.66 -10.58
C LYS A 116 3.01 -9.37 -10.02
N LYS A 117 3.05 -8.30 -10.80
CA LYS A 117 3.54 -6.99 -10.37
C LYS A 117 2.52 -6.22 -9.52
N GLY A 118 1.30 -6.72 -9.41
CA GLY A 118 0.27 -6.13 -8.58
C GLY A 118 0.66 -6.14 -7.10
N PHE A 119 0.03 -5.26 -6.34
CA PHE A 119 0.26 -5.14 -4.90
C PHE A 119 -0.68 -6.07 -4.14
N LEU A 120 -0.26 -6.56 -2.98
CA LEU A 120 -1.11 -7.42 -2.16
C LEU A 120 -2.34 -6.66 -1.69
N GLY A 121 -3.51 -7.24 -1.93
CA GLY A 121 -4.82 -6.68 -1.64
C GLY A 121 -5.34 -7.03 -0.24
N LEU A 122 -4.46 -7.14 0.73
CA LEU A 122 -4.81 -7.34 2.12
C LEU A 122 -4.93 -6.00 2.83
N VAL A 123 -5.85 -5.90 3.79
CA VAL A 123 -5.90 -4.75 4.69
C VAL A 123 -4.86 -4.97 5.79
N PHE A 124 -3.75 -4.24 5.68
CA PHE A 124 -2.65 -4.37 6.62
C PHE A 124 -2.89 -3.52 7.87
N THR A 125 -2.38 -3.99 9.00
CA THR A 125 -2.35 -3.19 10.22
C THR A 125 -1.40 -2.00 10.06
N PRO A 126 -1.59 -0.91 10.81
CA PRO A 126 -0.64 0.20 10.78
C PRO A 126 0.80 -0.23 11.08
N GLU A 127 0.99 -1.17 12.00
CA GLU A 127 2.30 -1.72 12.35
C GLU A 127 2.96 -2.43 11.17
N ASP A 128 2.19 -3.20 10.38
CA ASP A 128 2.70 -3.89 9.20
C ASP A 128 3.07 -2.90 8.08
N ILE A 129 2.30 -1.84 7.91
CA ILE A 129 2.63 -0.76 6.97
C ILE A 129 3.94 -0.07 7.41
N TYR A 130 4.04 0.28 8.68
CA TYR A 130 5.27 0.89 9.23
C TYR A 130 6.48 -0.02 9.01
N TYR A 131 6.30 -1.32 9.25
CA TYR A 131 7.35 -2.32 9.02
C TYR A 131 7.83 -2.32 7.57
N LYS A 132 6.89 -2.32 6.61
CA LYS A 132 7.24 -2.30 5.18
C LYS A 132 7.94 -1.00 4.78
N ILE A 133 7.48 0.14 5.27
CA ILE A 133 8.13 1.43 5.03
C ILE A 133 9.58 1.40 5.51
N LYS A 134 9.82 0.83 6.67
CA LYS A 134 11.15 0.74 7.29
C LYS A 134 12.06 -0.29 6.62
N ASN A 135 11.52 -1.45 6.25
CA ASN A 135 12.31 -2.62 5.86
C ASN A 135 12.23 -2.96 4.36
N GLY A 136 11.32 -2.33 3.62
CA GLY A 136 11.16 -2.56 2.18
C GLY A 136 10.33 -3.77 1.80
N VAL A 137 9.97 -4.63 2.74
CA VAL A 137 9.17 -5.85 2.53
C VAL A 137 8.10 -5.96 3.58
N HIS A 138 7.01 -6.66 3.26
CA HIS A 138 5.95 -6.94 4.25
C HIS A 138 6.44 -7.85 5.36
N TYR A 139 5.81 -7.72 6.53
CA TYR A 139 6.05 -8.59 7.66
C TYR A 139 5.45 -9.99 7.44
N GLY A 140 6.16 -11.01 7.92
CA GLY A 140 5.64 -12.37 8.01
C GLY A 140 5.37 -13.03 6.65
N PHE A 141 4.26 -13.77 6.58
CA PHE A 141 3.90 -14.57 5.40
C PHE A 141 3.72 -13.73 4.13
N ALA A 142 3.26 -12.50 4.28
CA ALA A 142 2.98 -11.62 3.14
C ALA A 142 4.23 -11.34 2.28
N ALA A 143 5.42 -11.34 2.89
CA ALA A 143 6.68 -11.11 2.16
C ALA A 143 6.89 -12.10 1.00
N LYS A 144 6.39 -13.32 1.12
CA LYS A 144 6.53 -14.37 0.10
C LYS A 144 5.73 -14.10 -1.16
N TYR A 145 4.72 -13.24 -1.07
CA TYR A 145 3.73 -13.06 -2.13
C TYR A 145 3.80 -11.67 -2.79
N GLU A 146 4.73 -10.85 -2.38
CA GLU A 146 4.91 -9.51 -2.98
C GLU A 146 5.28 -9.54 -4.46
#